data_e0ac8f8b6e61d017b2f9cea39b6fffb6
#
_entry.id   e0ac8f8b6e61d017b2f9cea39b6fffb6
#
_cell.length_a   1.000
_cell.length_b   1.000
_cell.length_c   1.000
_cell.angle_alpha   90.00
_cell.angle_beta   90.00
_cell.angle_gamma   90.00
#
_symmetry.space_group_name_H-M   'P 1'
#
loop_
_entity.id
_entity.type
_entity.pdbx_description
1 polymer ?
#
loop_
_entity_poly.entity_id
_entity_poly.type
_entity_poly.pdbx_seq_one_letter_code
_entity_poly.pdbx_strand_id
1 'polypeptide(L)'
;RLIKILEENNVKAAGTETENALTISITGDITALPPYKEGLFHIQDTASQTAAAVLAPKSGDRVLDMCAAPGGKSFTLAEIMENKGEITACDLYEQRVGLIKNGTERLGLDIIKPVCADASVFNPEFGQFDCILCDVPCSGLGVLRRKPDIKYRKPEDLSALAELQKKILKNALLYLKKGGRLLYSTCTLRREENEKLVNSVIMEYNDVHKAYEHTYMPHIDKTDGFYCALLIKEDNTAIG
;
A
#
# COMPACT_ATOMS: atom_id res chain seq x y z
N ARG A 1 -23.85 -5.19 -9.21
CA ARG A 1 -23.75 -4.83 -10.64
C ARG A 1 -22.52 -5.51 -11.27
N LEU A 2 -21.30 -5.33 -10.73
CA LEU A 2 -20.07 -5.90 -11.32
C LEU A 2 -20.11 -7.44 -11.41
N ILE A 3 -20.64 -8.14 -10.39
CA ILE A 3 -20.78 -9.61 -10.43
C ILE A 3 -21.53 -10.06 -11.67
N LYS A 4 -22.68 -9.45 -11.99
CA LYS A 4 -23.48 -9.79 -13.17
C LYS A 4 -22.70 -9.58 -14.47
N ILE A 5 -21.97 -8.46 -14.59
CA ILE A 5 -21.11 -8.18 -15.76
C ILE A 5 -20.00 -9.24 -15.89
N LEU A 6 -19.39 -9.67 -14.79
CA LEU A 6 -18.37 -10.71 -14.80
C LEU A 6 -18.94 -12.08 -15.21
N GLU A 7 -20.12 -12.44 -14.71
CA GLU A 7 -20.84 -13.67 -15.09
C GLU A 7 -21.19 -13.69 -16.59
N GLU A 8 -21.65 -12.57 -17.16
CA GLU A 8 -21.88 -12.40 -18.60
C GLU A 8 -20.61 -12.58 -19.44
N ASN A 9 -19.44 -12.37 -18.84
CA ASN A 9 -18.12 -12.62 -19.44
C ASN A 9 -17.50 -13.98 -19.04
N ASN A 10 -18.33 -14.94 -18.56
CA ASN A 10 -17.90 -16.28 -18.11
C ASN A 10 -16.89 -16.29 -16.96
N VAL A 11 -16.91 -15.27 -16.11
CA VAL A 11 -16.09 -15.17 -14.90
C VAL A 11 -16.95 -15.45 -13.68
N LYS A 12 -16.59 -16.45 -12.89
CA LYS A 12 -17.25 -16.71 -11.61
C LYS A 12 -16.77 -15.65 -10.59
N ALA A 13 -17.71 -14.93 -10.00
CA ALA A 13 -17.45 -13.89 -9.03
C ALA A 13 -18.31 -14.08 -7.78
N ALA A 14 -17.74 -13.82 -6.61
CA ALA A 14 -18.43 -13.85 -5.33
C ALA A 14 -18.00 -12.65 -4.45
N GLY A 15 -18.91 -12.12 -3.65
CA GLY A 15 -18.60 -11.11 -2.65
C GLY A 15 -17.64 -11.64 -1.57
N THR A 16 -16.92 -10.75 -0.95
CA THR A 16 -16.06 -11.02 0.21
C THR A 16 -16.56 -10.26 1.44
N GLU A 17 -15.93 -10.49 2.60
CA GLU A 17 -16.20 -9.70 3.80
C GLU A 17 -15.65 -8.25 3.69
N THR A 18 -14.70 -8.04 2.78
CA THR A 18 -14.15 -6.70 2.51
C THR A 18 -15.11 -5.94 1.59
N GLU A 19 -15.50 -4.75 2.00
CA GLU A 19 -16.35 -3.87 1.20
C GLU A 19 -15.73 -3.58 -0.16
N ASN A 20 -16.56 -3.57 -1.21
CA ASN A 20 -16.15 -3.36 -2.61
C ASN A 20 -15.12 -4.37 -3.16
N ALA A 21 -14.91 -5.51 -2.50
CA ALA A 21 -14.03 -6.56 -2.96
C ALA A 21 -14.79 -7.81 -3.43
N LEU A 22 -14.30 -8.42 -4.51
CA LEU A 22 -14.83 -9.67 -5.06
C LEU A 22 -13.71 -10.70 -5.17
N THR A 23 -14.03 -11.94 -4.85
CA THR A 23 -13.21 -13.06 -5.27
C THR A 23 -13.68 -13.52 -6.65
N ILE A 24 -12.74 -13.68 -7.57
CA ILE A 24 -13.01 -14.16 -8.92
C ILE A 24 -12.24 -15.44 -9.22
N SER A 25 -12.86 -16.29 -10.04
CA SER A 25 -12.22 -17.48 -10.60
C SER A 25 -12.37 -17.45 -12.13
N ILE A 26 -11.23 -17.44 -12.81
CA ILE A 26 -11.17 -17.36 -14.27
C ILE A 26 -10.10 -18.30 -14.82
N THR A 27 -10.33 -18.84 -16.02
CA THR A 27 -9.31 -19.51 -16.82
C THR A 27 -8.86 -18.56 -17.91
N GLY A 28 -7.57 -18.22 -17.96
CA GLY A 28 -7.00 -17.31 -18.94
C GLY A 28 -6.58 -15.95 -18.37
N ASP A 29 -6.35 -15.00 -19.27
CA ASP A 29 -5.84 -13.66 -18.92
C ASP A 29 -6.99 -12.72 -18.54
N ILE A 30 -7.07 -12.39 -17.26
CA ILE A 30 -8.06 -11.46 -16.71
C ILE A 30 -7.95 -10.05 -17.32
N THR A 31 -6.76 -9.64 -17.76
CA THR A 31 -6.52 -8.31 -18.33
C THR A 31 -7.08 -8.18 -19.75
N ALA A 32 -7.38 -9.32 -20.40
CA ALA A 32 -8.03 -9.37 -21.70
C ALA A 32 -9.53 -9.09 -21.64
N LEU A 33 -10.15 -9.22 -20.47
CA LEU A 33 -11.60 -9.06 -20.30
C LEU A 33 -12.05 -7.62 -20.59
N PRO A 34 -13.21 -7.45 -21.29
CA PRO A 34 -13.80 -6.13 -21.52
C PRO A 34 -13.99 -5.33 -20.21
N PRO A 35 -14.60 -5.86 -19.12
CA PRO A 35 -14.80 -5.10 -17.90
C PRO A 35 -13.49 -4.68 -17.21
N TYR A 36 -12.37 -5.39 -17.40
CA TYR A 36 -11.06 -4.93 -16.93
C TYR A 36 -10.57 -3.74 -17.77
N LYS A 37 -10.65 -3.85 -19.10
CA LYS A 37 -10.22 -2.77 -20.03
C LYS A 37 -11.05 -1.50 -19.84
N GLU A 38 -12.32 -1.64 -19.52
CA GLU A 38 -13.25 -0.55 -19.22
C GLU A 38 -13.04 0.08 -17.83
N GLY A 39 -12.08 -0.42 -17.05
CA GLY A 39 -11.74 0.15 -15.75
C GLY A 39 -12.73 -0.16 -14.63
N LEU A 40 -13.57 -1.20 -14.75
CA LEU A 40 -14.58 -1.52 -13.75
C LEU A 40 -14.01 -2.15 -12.47
N PHE A 41 -12.78 -2.60 -12.50
CA PHE A 41 -12.08 -3.16 -11.34
C PHE A 41 -10.56 -3.19 -11.52
N HIS A 42 -9.84 -3.37 -10.43
CA HIS A 42 -8.42 -3.71 -10.42
C HIS A 42 -8.17 -5.01 -9.66
N ILE A 43 -6.98 -5.58 -9.83
CA ILE A 43 -6.60 -6.86 -9.20
C ILE A 43 -5.69 -6.57 -8.03
N GLN A 44 -6.02 -7.13 -6.87
CA GLN A 44 -5.23 -6.94 -5.66
C GLN A 44 -5.36 -8.15 -4.72
N ASP A 45 -4.30 -8.45 -3.96
CA ASP A 45 -4.36 -9.42 -2.87
C ASP A 45 -5.13 -8.87 -1.66
N THR A 46 -5.86 -9.73 -0.97
CA THR A 46 -6.70 -9.34 0.17
C THR A 46 -5.90 -8.63 1.28
N ALA A 47 -4.69 -9.10 1.62
CA ALA A 47 -3.87 -8.43 2.62
C ALA A 47 -3.48 -7.00 2.21
N SER A 48 -3.23 -6.77 0.91
CA SER A 48 -2.96 -5.44 0.36
C SER A 48 -4.18 -4.51 0.43
N GLN A 49 -5.39 -5.04 0.21
CA GLN A 49 -6.63 -4.29 0.37
C GLN A 49 -6.85 -3.90 1.83
N THR A 50 -6.63 -4.84 2.74
CA THR A 50 -6.75 -4.60 4.19
C THR A 50 -5.79 -3.49 4.66
N ALA A 51 -4.58 -3.43 4.13
CA ALA A 51 -3.64 -2.35 4.45
C ALA A 51 -4.22 -0.96 4.13
N ALA A 52 -4.84 -0.78 2.97
CA ALA A 52 -5.50 0.48 2.62
C ALA A 52 -6.68 0.80 3.57
N ALA A 53 -7.47 -0.22 3.92
CA ALA A 53 -8.57 -0.07 4.88
C ALA A 53 -8.08 0.30 6.29
N VAL A 54 -6.96 -0.23 6.76
CA VAL A 54 -6.35 0.12 8.05
C VAL A 54 -5.86 1.57 8.07
N LEU A 55 -5.29 2.09 6.98
CA LEU A 55 -4.91 3.50 6.87
C LEU A 55 -6.13 4.41 6.92
N ALA A 56 -7.26 3.98 6.36
CA ALA A 56 -8.58 4.63 6.39
C ALA A 56 -8.55 6.13 6.06
N PRO A 57 -8.03 6.55 4.88
CA PRO A 57 -8.06 7.96 4.51
C PRO A 57 -9.50 8.44 4.36
N LYS A 58 -9.71 9.74 4.56
CA LYS A 58 -11.03 10.37 4.41
C LYS A 58 -11.12 11.09 3.07
N SER A 59 -12.33 11.21 2.55
CA SER A 59 -12.62 12.09 1.41
C SER A 59 -12.10 13.50 1.69
N GLY A 60 -11.26 14.01 0.78
CA GLY A 60 -10.60 15.32 0.91
C GLY A 60 -9.20 15.30 1.53
N ASP A 61 -8.74 14.19 2.10
CA ASP A 61 -7.37 14.07 2.65
C ASP A 61 -6.31 14.25 1.54
N ARG A 62 -5.13 14.71 1.95
CA ARG A 62 -3.90 14.61 1.17
C ARG A 62 -3.15 13.36 1.59
N VAL A 63 -2.93 12.45 0.65
CA VAL A 63 -2.30 11.15 0.88
C VAL A 63 -0.99 11.06 0.12
N LEU A 64 0.05 10.49 0.73
CA LEU A 64 1.31 10.13 0.09
C LEU A 64 1.47 8.60 0.10
N ASP A 65 1.60 7.99 -1.07
CA ASP A 65 2.04 6.60 -1.23
C ASP A 65 3.49 6.60 -1.71
N MET A 66 4.41 6.21 -0.82
CA MET A 66 5.84 6.41 -1.04
C MET A 66 6.49 5.38 -1.97
N CYS A 67 5.86 4.21 -2.14
CA CYS A 67 6.39 3.11 -2.97
C CYS A 67 5.24 2.46 -3.75
N ALA A 68 4.52 3.27 -4.53
CA ALA A 68 3.17 2.98 -5.00
C ALA A 68 3.07 1.88 -6.07
N ALA A 69 4.08 1.76 -6.95
CA ALA A 69 3.92 0.91 -8.12
C ALA A 69 3.74 -0.59 -7.80
N PRO A 70 2.82 -1.24 -8.52
CA PRO A 70 2.14 -0.82 -9.75
C PRO A 70 0.86 0.02 -9.56
N GLY A 71 0.51 0.47 -8.34
CA GLY A 71 -0.60 1.37 -8.07
C GLY A 71 -1.78 0.77 -7.29
N GLY A 72 -1.81 -0.54 -7.10
CA GLY A 72 -2.98 -1.23 -6.52
C GLY A 72 -3.45 -0.63 -5.19
N LYS A 73 -2.54 -0.31 -4.25
CA LYS A 73 -2.90 0.31 -2.97
C LYS A 73 -3.39 1.75 -3.15
N SER A 74 -2.72 2.55 -3.99
CA SER A 74 -3.18 3.91 -4.34
C SER A 74 -4.57 3.90 -4.95
N PHE A 75 -4.92 2.89 -5.79
CA PHE A 75 -6.26 2.77 -6.37
C PHE A 75 -7.30 2.48 -5.29
N THR A 76 -7.02 1.54 -4.38
CA THR A 76 -7.92 1.26 -3.23
C THR A 76 -8.07 2.49 -2.33
N LEU A 77 -7.01 3.26 -2.06
CA LEU A 77 -7.09 4.50 -1.29
C LEU A 77 -7.99 5.52 -1.98
N ALA A 78 -7.86 5.68 -3.31
CA ALA A 78 -8.72 6.59 -4.08
C ALA A 78 -10.20 6.18 -4.06
N GLU A 79 -10.49 4.87 -4.08
CA GLU A 79 -11.85 4.33 -3.92
C GLU A 79 -12.41 4.63 -2.52
N ILE A 80 -11.64 4.40 -1.44
CA ILE A 80 -12.03 4.74 -0.06
C ILE A 80 -12.30 6.24 0.08
N MET A 81 -11.52 7.08 -0.59
CA MET A 81 -11.69 8.54 -0.61
C MET A 81 -12.82 9.02 -1.55
N GLU A 82 -13.57 8.12 -2.18
CA GLU A 82 -14.61 8.45 -3.18
C GLU A 82 -14.10 9.32 -4.33
N ASN A 83 -12.84 9.12 -4.74
CA ASN A 83 -12.15 9.92 -5.75
C ASN A 83 -12.16 11.44 -5.43
N LYS A 84 -12.02 11.82 -4.14
CA LYS A 84 -11.98 13.21 -3.65
C LYS A 84 -10.78 13.43 -2.75
N GLY A 85 -10.01 14.49 -3.00
CA GLY A 85 -8.77 14.81 -2.29
C GLY A 85 -7.56 14.75 -3.22
N GLU A 86 -6.41 14.31 -2.71
CA GLU A 86 -5.18 14.19 -3.49
C GLU A 86 -4.37 12.99 -3.02
N ILE A 87 -3.88 12.17 -3.96
CA ILE A 87 -2.91 11.09 -3.68
C ILE A 87 -1.66 11.33 -4.51
N THR A 88 -0.54 11.65 -3.86
CA THR A 88 0.78 11.65 -4.49
C THR A 88 1.32 10.23 -4.44
N ALA A 89 1.41 9.56 -5.60
CA ALA A 89 1.83 8.17 -5.73
C ALA A 89 3.24 8.09 -6.30
N CYS A 90 4.23 7.82 -5.44
CA CYS A 90 5.65 7.84 -5.77
C CYS A 90 6.19 6.45 -6.10
N ASP A 91 7.12 6.38 -7.04
CA ASP A 91 8.01 5.23 -7.20
C ASP A 91 9.37 5.70 -7.72
N LEU A 92 10.42 4.95 -7.42
CA LEU A 92 11.81 5.30 -7.78
C LEU A 92 12.05 5.26 -9.29
N TYR A 93 11.35 4.39 -10.02
CA TYR A 93 11.63 4.12 -11.44
C TYR A 93 10.50 4.66 -12.33
N GLU A 94 10.87 5.50 -13.32
CA GLU A 94 9.94 6.09 -14.28
C GLU A 94 9.03 5.05 -14.97
N GLN A 95 9.61 3.91 -15.35
CA GLN A 95 8.85 2.81 -15.95
C GLN A 95 7.74 2.26 -15.03
N ARG A 96 8.00 2.24 -13.72
CA ARG A 96 7.02 1.80 -12.72
C ARG A 96 5.97 2.88 -12.45
N VAL A 97 6.37 4.15 -12.48
CA VAL A 97 5.43 5.30 -12.43
C VAL A 97 4.46 5.23 -13.62
N GLY A 98 4.94 4.84 -14.80
CA GLY A 98 4.09 4.58 -15.97
C GLY A 98 2.99 3.55 -15.73
N LEU A 99 3.24 2.51 -14.90
CA LEU A 99 2.21 1.53 -14.54
C LEU A 99 1.09 2.16 -13.67
N ILE A 100 1.48 3.02 -12.72
CA ILE A 100 0.52 3.77 -11.89
C ILE A 100 -0.35 4.65 -12.80
N LYS A 101 0.28 5.42 -13.69
CA LYS A 101 -0.41 6.30 -14.63
C LYS A 101 -1.43 5.55 -15.49
N ASN A 102 -1.03 4.46 -16.12
CA ASN A 102 -1.91 3.64 -16.95
C ASN A 102 -3.10 3.07 -16.16
N GLY A 103 -2.86 2.62 -14.92
CA GLY A 103 -3.92 2.15 -14.04
C GLY A 103 -4.88 3.24 -13.62
N THR A 104 -4.36 4.42 -13.28
CA THR A 104 -5.12 5.63 -12.91
C THR A 104 -6.05 6.06 -14.05
N GLU A 105 -5.52 6.16 -15.27
CA GLU A 105 -6.29 6.52 -16.47
C GLU A 105 -7.37 5.48 -16.76
N ARG A 106 -7.03 4.17 -16.72
CA ARG A 106 -7.97 3.08 -16.96
C ARG A 106 -9.13 3.05 -15.97
N LEU A 107 -8.86 3.35 -14.68
CA LEU A 107 -9.86 3.31 -13.60
C LEU A 107 -10.62 4.64 -13.43
N GLY A 108 -10.21 5.71 -14.11
CA GLY A 108 -10.82 7.03 -13.97
C GLY A 108 -10.60 7.66 -12.58
N LEU A 109 -9.41 7.48 -11.99
CA LEU A 109 -9.06 7.94 -10.64
C LEU A 109 -8.31 9.27 -10.69
N ASP A 110 -9.02 10.38 -10.81
CA ASP A 110 -8.47 11.72 -11.10
C ASP A 110 -7.62 12.32 -9.97
N ILE A 111 -7.78 11.83 -8.73
CA ILE A 111 -7.07 12.35 -7.56
C ILE A 111 -5.64 11.82 -7.42
N ILE A 112 -5.24 10.80 -8.19
CA ILE A 112 -3.92 10.19 -8.11
C ILE A 112 -2.94 10.93 -9.02
N LYS A 113 -1.84 11.40 -8.45
CA LYS A 113 -0.72 12.05 -9.15
C LYS A 113 0.52 11.16 -9.09
N PRO A 114 0.84 10.42 -10.16
CA PRO A 114 2.05 9.62 -10.23
C PRO A 114 3.31 10.50 -10.28
N VAL A 115 4.31 10.21 -9.46
CA VAL A 115 5.56 11.00 -9.36
C VAL A 115 6.76 10.06 -9.29
N CYS A 116 7.81 10.34 -10.09
CA CYS A 116 9.09 9.65 -9.98
C CYS A 116 9.90 10.29 -8.85
N ALA A 117 10.10 9.57 -7.74
CA ALA A 117 10.82 10.09 -6.57
C ALA A 117 11.45 8.97 -5.76
N ASP A 118 12.60 9.25 -5.15
CA ASP A 118 13.26 8.36 -4.21
C ASP A 118 12.65 8.55 -2.81
N ALA A 119 11.94 7.55 -2.33
CA ALA A 119 11.28 7.56 -1.02
C ALA A 119 12.27 7.73 0.16
N SER A 120 13.55 7.43 -0.03
CA SER A 120 14.60 7.60 0.99
C SER A 120 15.16 9.02 1.09
N VAL A 121 14.79 9.91 0.16
CA VAL A 121 15.28 11.29 0.05
C VAL A 121 14.15 12.27 0.31
N PHE A 122 14.36 13.21 1.25
CA PHE A 122 13.36 14.23 1.56
C PHE A 122 13.24 15.26 0.45
N ASN A 123 12.00 15.49 -0.03
CA ASN A 123 11.68 16.56 -0.97
C ASN A 123 10.75 17.59 -0.31
N PRO A 124 11.23 18.79 0.02
CA PRO A 124 10.43 19.81 0.70
C PRO A 124 9.23 20.31 -0.11
N GLU A 125 9.22 20.13 -1.44
CA GLU A 125 8.13 20.56 -2.31
C GLU A 125 6.86 19.73 -2.11
N PHE A 126 6.94 18.54 -1.54
CA PHE A 126 5.77 17.69 -1.28
C PHE A 126 4.87 18.28 -0.18
N GLY A 127 5.44 19.04 0.76
CA GLY A 127 4.71 19.55 1.91
C GLY A 127 4.30 18.45 2.90
N GLN A 128 3.15 18.59 3.53
CA GLN A 128 2.66 17.66 4.56
C GLN A 128 1.38 16.96 4.14
N PHE A 129 1.16 15.74 4.67
CA PHE A 129 0.07 14.84 4.34
C PHE A 129 -0.73 14.43 5.59
N ASP A 130 -2.03 14.20 5.38
CA ASP A 130 -2.95 13.69 6.41
C ASP A 130 -2.74 12.20 6.63
N CYS A 131 -2.48 11.46 5.54
CA CYS A 131 -2.21 10.04 5.55
C CYS A 131 -0.98 9.71 4.70
N ILE A 132 -0.17 8.75 5.16
CA ILE A 132 0.99 8.24 4.42
C ILE A 132 0.95 6.72 4.38
N LEU A 133 1.16 6.16 3.19
CA LEU A 133 1.38 4.73 2.98
C LEU A 133 2.85 4.48 2.66
N CYS A 134 3.48 3.62 3.46
CA CYS A 134 4.84 3.12 3.25
C CYS A 134 4.80 1.60 3.00
N ASP A 135 4.36 1.17 1.80
CA ASP A 135 4.46 -0.22 1.37
C ASP A 135 5.86 -0.45 0.79
N VAL A 136 6.83 -0.60 1.70
CA VAL A 136 8.24 -0.50 1.37
C VAL A 136 8.77 -1.70 0.59
N PRO A 137 9.82 -1.52 -0.25
CA PRO A 137 10.52 -2.64 -0.85
C PRO A 137 11.07 -3.56 0.24
N CYS A 138 10.78 -4.86 0.14
CA CYS A 138 11.09 -5.84 1.16
C CYS A 138 11.64 -7.14 0.56
N SER A 139 12.05 -8.08 1.42
CA SER A 139 12.54 -9.39 0.99
C SER A 139 11.48 -10.23 0.26
N GLY A 140 10.20 -9.97 0.48
CA GLY A 140 9.10 -10.65 -0.20
C GLY A 140 8.85 -12.08 0.29
N LEU A 141 9.40 -12.50 1.42
CA LEU A 141 9.30 -13.88 1.90
C LEU A 141 7.87 -14.30 2.27
N GLY A 142 6.93 -13.36 2.37
CA GLY A 142 5.52 -13.65 2.55
C GLY A 142 4.79 -14.10 1.28
N VAL A 143 5.35 -13.83 0.09
CA VAL A 143 4.74 -14.14 -1.21
C VAL A 143 5.44 -15.28 -1.96
N LEU A 144 6.17 -16.14 -1.26
CA LEU A 144 6.89 -17.27 -1.83
C LEU A 144 6.02 -18.20 -2.69
N ARG A 145 4.74 -18.35 -2.34
CA ARG A 145 3.77 -19.13 -3.13
C ARG A 145 3.62 -18.61 -4.56
N ARG A 146 3.67 -17.29 -4.75
CA ARG A 146 3.51 -16.64 -6.05
C ARG A 146 4.84 -16.34 -6.75
N LYS A 147 5.93 -16.18 -5.96
CA LYS A 147 7.26 -15.81 -6.43
C LYS A 147 8.31 -16.72 -5.78
N PRO A 148 8.43 -18.00 -6.21
CA PRO A 148 9.31 -18.97 -5.57
C PRO A 148 10.81 -18.64 -5.70
N ASP A 149 11.21 -17.84 -6.66
CA ASP A 149 12.60 -17.39 -6.90
C ASP A 149 13.15 -16.52 -5.76
N ILE A 150 12.27 -15.92 -4.96
CA ILE A 150 12.66 -15.11 -3.79
C ILE A 150 13.52 -15.92 -2.79
N LYS A 151 13.32 -17.23 -2.69
CA LYS A 151 14.10 -18.12 -1.82
C LYS A 151 15.60 -18.14 -2.10
N TYR A 152 16.03 -17.69 -3.28
CA TYR A 152 17.44 -17.63 -3.69
C TYR A 152 18.12 -16.29 -3.41
N ARG A 153 17.43 -15.32 -2.78
CA ARG A 153 18.05 -14.05 -2.38
C ARG A 153 19.15 -14.26 -1.34
N LYS A 154 20.23 -13.51 -1.47
CA LYS A 154 21.38 -13.61 -0.56
C LYS A 154 21.12 -12.89 0.76
N PRO A 155 21.68 -13.35 1.89
CA PRO A 155 21.53 -12.69 3.19
C PRO A 155 22.02 -11.23 3.23
N GLU A 156 23.08 -10.88 2.46
CA GLU A 156 23.64 -9.54 2.39
C GLU A 156 22.64 -8.53 1.84
N ASP A 157 21.83 -8.94 0.86
CA ASP A 157 20.78 -8.11 0.28
C ASP A 157 19.69 -7.76 1.29
N LEU A 158 19.49 -8.62 2.28
CA LEU A 158 18.43 -8.48 3.29
C LEU A 158 18.76 -7.43 4.36
N SER A 159 20.03 -7.26 4.72
CA SER A 159 20.45 -6.20 5.67
C SER A 159 20.38 -4.83 5.03
N ALA A 160 20.79 -4.70 3.76
CA ALA A 160 20.67 -3.46 3.00
C ALA A 160 19.21 -3.01 2.84
N LEU A 161 18.27 -3.96 2.69
CA LEU A 161 16.84 -3.66 2.64
C LEU A 161 16.32 -3.07 3.94
N ALA A 162 16.69 -3.61 5.08
CA ALA A 162 16.23 -3.10 6.38
C ALA A 162 16.71 -1.66 6.62
N GLU A 163 17.95 -1.33 6.26
CA GLU A 163 18.47 0.04 6.34
C GLU A 163 17.74 1.00 5.40
N LEU A 164 17.42 0.57 4.17
CA LEU A 164 16.62 1.36 3.23
C LEU A 164 15.21 1.61 3.78
N GLN A 165 14.56 0.56 4.27
CA GLN A 165 13.21 0.64 4.86
C GLN A 165 13.19 1.61 6.05
N LYS A 166 14.21 1.57 6.90
CA LYS A 166 14.36 2.51 8.04
C LYS A 166 14.47 3.95 7.57
N LYS A 167 15.24 4.22 6.50
CA LYS A 167 15.35 5.55 5.89
C LYS A 167 14.01 6.03 5.33
N ILE A 168 13.30 5.16 4.61
CA ILE A 168 11.99 5.49 4.04
C ILE A 168 11.00 5.82 5.15
N LEU A 169 10.90 5.00 6.20
CA LEU A 169 9.99 5.24 7.31
C LEU A 169 10.29 6.56 8.05
N LYS A 170 11.58 6.86 8.31
CA LYS A 170 11.99 8.13 8.91
C LYS A 170 11.62 9.32 8.02
N ASN A 171 11.88 9.20 6.72
CA ASN A 171 11.53 10.24 5.77
C ASN A 171 10.01 10.47 5.71
N ALA A 172 9.21 9.41 5.75
CA ALA A 172 7.76 9.49 5.79
C ALA A 172 7.24 10.29 7.01
N LEU A 173 7.84 10.08 8.19
CA LEU A 173 7.45 10.80 9.40
C LEU A 173 7.70 12.32 9.31
N LEU A 174 8.63 12.77 8.46
CA LEU A 174 8.86 14.21 8.21
C LEU A 174 7.70 14.84 7.43
N TYR A 175 7.05 14.08 6.54
CA TYR A 175 5.89 14.54 5.78
C TYR A 175 4.58 14.43 6.54
N LEU A 176 4.52 13.71 7.65
CA LEU A 176 3.27 13.46 8.36
C LEU A 176 2.85 14.68 9.16
N LYS A 177 1.62 15.16 8.93
CA LYS A 177 1.00 16.22 9.76
C LYS A 177 0.84 15.75 11.21
N LYS A 178 0.74 16.69 12.13
CA LYS A 178 0.21 16.43 13.48
C LYS A 178 -1.23 15.92 13.38
N GLY A 179 -1.57 14.89 14.14
CA GLY A 179 -2.84 14.17 14.03
C GLY A 179 -2.92 13.23 12.82
N GLY A 180 -1.90 13.21 11.96
CA GLY A 180 -1.83 12.37 10.77
C GLY A 180 -1.56 10.89 11.07
N ARG A 181 -1.84 10.04 10.08
CA ARG A 181 -1.72 8.59 10.15
C ARG A 181 -0.73 8.08 9.10
N LEU A 182 0.15 7.17 9.51
CA LEU A 182 1.10 6.51 8.63
C LEU A 182 0.95 5.00 8.76
N LEU A 183 0.73 4.32 7.64
CA LEU A 183 0.77 2.87 7.58
C LEU A 183 2.10 2.42 6.97
N TYR A 184 2.88 1.69 7.76
CA TYR A 184 4.03 0.94 7.28
C TYR A 184 3.60 -0.47 6.94
N SER A 185 4.01 -1.01 5.77
CA SER A 185 3.68 -2.37 5.39
C SER A 185 4.77 -3.05 4.58
N THR A 186 4.81 -4.39 4.65
CA THR A 186 5.71 -5.25 3.89
C THR A 186 5.02 -6.54 3.48
N CYS A 187 5.45 -7.14 2.38
CA CYS A 187 5.06 -8.50 1.99
C CYS A 187 6.09 -9.56 2.47
N THR A 188 6.64 -9.39 3.69
CA THR A 188 7.56 -10.35 4.31
C THR A 188 7.13 -10.72 5.71
N LEU A 189 7.57 -11.89 6.19
CA LEU A 189 7.35 -12.36 7.56
C LEU A 189 8.60 -12.17 8.45
N ARG A 190 9.63 -11.47 7.94
CA ARG A 190 10.88 -11.22 8.70
C ARG A 190 10.67 -10.13 9.72
N ARG A 191 10.88 -10.48 11.00
CA ARG A 191 10.76 -9.56 12.13
C ARG A 191 11.71 -8.36 12.05
N GLU A 192 12.88 -8.54 11.42
CA GLU A 192 13.89 -7.49 11.20
C GLU A 192 13.41 -6.38 10.25
N GLU A 193 12.52 -6.73 9.32
CA GLU A 193 11.91 -5.79 8.36
C GLU A 193 10.54 -5.27 8.86
N ASN A 194 10.00 -5.84 9.92
CA ASN A 194 8.66 -5.61 10.46
C ASN A 194 8.72 -4.94 11.84
N GLU A 195 8.20 -5.61 12.88
CA GLU A 195 8.04 -5.05 14.22
C GLU A 195 9.34 -4.55 14.86
N LYS A 196 10.48 -5.21 14.61
CA LYS A 196 11.77 -4.75 15.15
C LYS A 196 12.18 -3.41 14.51
N LEU A 197 12.00 -3.27 13.19
CA LEU A 197 12.31 -2.04 12.49
C LEU A 197 11.38 -0.91 12.93
N VAL A 198 10.07 -1.13 12.91
CA VAL A 198 9.07 -0.13 13.32
C VAL A 198 9.35 0.34 14.74
N ASN A 199 9.51 -0.59 15.70
CA ASN A 199 9.80 -0.24 17.09
C ASN A 199 11.10 0.56 17.23
N SER A 200 12.16 0.20 16.48
CA SER A 200 13.44 0.93 16.53
C SER A 200 13.31 2.38 16.04
N VAL A 201 12.42 2.63 15.08
CA VAL A 201 12.19 3.99 14.56
C VAL A 201 11.32 4.81 15.50
N ILE A 202 10.18 4.28 15.95
CA ILE A 202 9.27 5.06 16.82
C ILE A 202 9.89 5.43 18.17
N MET A 203 10.83 4.63 18.69
CA MET A 203 11.58 4.98 19.92
C MET A 203 12.42 6.26 19.79
N GLU A 204 12.69 6.74 18.57
CA GLU A 204 13.41 7.99 18.32
C GLU A 204 12.48 9.23 18.31
N TYR A 205 11.15 9.03 18.40
CA TYR A 205 10.13 10.09 18.32
C TYR A 205 9.23 10.07 19.56
N ASN A 206 9.06 11.24 20.18
CA ASN A 206 8.22 11.38 21.38
C ASN A 206 6.76 11.66 21.05
N ASP A 207 6.47 11.99 19.80
CA ASP A 207 5.16 12.38 19.27
C ASP A 207 4.55 11.36 18.31
N VAL A 208 5.15 10.16 18.23
CA VAL A 208 4.66 9.08 17.35
C VAL A 208 4.41 7.81 18.16
N HIS A 209 3.21 7.25 18.05
CA HIS A 209 2.90 5.97 18.68
C HIS A 209 2.28 4.99 17.69
N LYS A 210 2.40 3.70 17.98
CA LYS A 210 1.83 2.62 17.19
C LYS A 210 0.41 2.32 17.69
N ALA A 211 -0.60 2.63 16.86
CA ALA A 211 -2.02 2.44 17.17
C ALA A 211 -2.53 1.04 16.80
N TYR A 212 -1.92 0.40 15.79
CA TYR A 212 -2.28 -0.94 15.33
C TYR A 212 -1.07 -1.66 14.78
N GLU A 213 -1.04 -2.97 14.89
CA GLU A 213 -0.03 -3.84 14.31
C GLU A 213 -0.62 -5.23 14.05
N HIS A 214 -0.37 -5.78 12.87
CA HIS A 214 -0.77 -7.15 12.57
C HIS A 214 0.19 -7.81 11.56
N THR A 215 0.42 -9.12 11.76
CA THR A 215 1.12 -9.98 10.81
C THR A 215 0.14 -11.02 10.28
N TYR A 216 -0.20 -10.91 9.01
CA TYR A 216 -1.05 -11.88 8.31
C TYR A 216 -0.24 -13.12 7.98
N MET A 217 -0.73 -14.27 8.43
CA MET A 217 -0.09 -15.57 8.22
C MET A 217 -0.88 -16.39 7.20
N PRO A 218 -0.26 -16.91 6.12
CA PRO A 218 -0.98 -17.62 5.04
C PRO A 218 -1.84 -18.79 5.52
N HIS A 219 -1.42 -19.50 6.57
CA HIS A 219 -2.12 -20.66 7.10
C HIS A 219 -3.27 -20.30 8.07
N ILE A 220 -3.31 -19.07 8.57
CA ILE A 220 -4.36 -18.55 9.47
C ILE A 220 -5.33 -17.68 8.67
N ASP A 221 -4.80 -16.65 8.00
CA ASP A 221 -5.60 -15.58 7.38
C ASP A 221 -5.99 -15.88 5.93
N LYS A 222 -5.48 -16.98 5.36
CA LYS A 222 -5.72 -17.42 3.96
C LYS A 222 -5.33 -16.37 2.91
N THR A 223 -4.42 -15.46 3.28
CA THR A 223 -3.83 -14.41 2.43
C THR A 223 -2.37 -14.73 2.12
N ASP A 224 -1.67 -13.86 1.42
CA ASP A 224 -0.20 -13.90 1.45
C ASP A 224 0.33 -13.50 2.84
N GLY A 225 1.58 -13.85 3.14
CA GLY A 225 2.27 -13.35 4.31
C GLY A 225 2.51 -11.84 4.17
N PHE A 226 1.99 -11.07 5.12
CA PHE A 226 2.00 -9.62 5.07
C PHE A 226 2.06 -9.03 6.47
N TYR A 227 2.73 -7.90 6.61
CA TYR A 227 2.79 -7.17 7.87
C TYR A 227 2.33 -5.74 7.66
N CYS A 228 1.61 -5.18 8.63
CA CYS A 228 1.33 -3.75 8.67
C CYS A 228 1.32 -3.21 10.10
N ALA A 229 1.73 -1.94 10.23
CA ALA A 229 1.67 -1.17 11.46
C ALA A 229 1.15 0.23 11.17
N LEU A 230 0.11 0.65 11.88
CA LEU A 230 -0.44 2.01 11.83
C LEU A 230 0.22 2.86 12.91
N LEU A 231 0.86 3.92 12.50
CA LEU A 231 1.47 4.94 13.34
C LEU A 231 0.63 6.21 13.32
N ILE A 232 0.48 6.86 14.47
CA ILE A 232 -0.19 8.14 14.61
C ILE A 232 0.81 9.15 15.16
N LYS A 233 0.88 10.32 14.54
CA LYS A 233 1.63 11.46 15.04
C LYS A 233 0.73 12.33 15.89
N GLU A 234 1.06 12.48 17.17
CA GLU A 234 0.22 13.20 18.13
C GLU A 234 0.12 14.69 17.80
N ASP A 235 -1.05 15.24 18.04
CA ASP A 235 -1.26 16.68 18.03
C ASP A 235 -1.18 17.22 19.47
N ASN A 236 0.02 17.55 19.90
CA ASN A 236 0.27 18.08 21.25
C ASN A 236 -0.32 19.48 21.49
N THR A 237 -1.10 20.03 20.54
CA THR A 237 -1.75 21.35 20.72
C THR A 237 -3.06 21.28 21.48
N ALA A 238 -3.57 20.08 21.81
CA ALA A 238 -4.87 19.87 22.50
C ALA A 238 -4.78 19.82 24.04
N ILE A 239 -3.61 20.15 24.65
CA ILE A 239 -3.45 20.26 26.10
C ILE A 239 -3.17 21.75 26.42
N GLY A 240 -4.21 22.53 26.42
CA GLY A 240 -4.22 23.93 26.81
C GLY A 240 -5.58 24.34 27.33
#